data_b11b43ee59041a1eb180d94e869eb69e
#
_entry.id   b11b43ee59041a1eb180d94e869eb69e
#
_cell.length_a   1.000
_cell.length_b   1.000
_cell.length_c   1.000
_cell.angle_alpha   90.00
_cell.angle_beta   90.00
_cell.angle_gamma   90.00
#
_symmetry.space_group_name_H-M   'P 1'
#
loop_
_entity.id
_entity.type
_entity.pdbx_description
1 polymer ?
#
loop_
_entity_poly.entity_id
_entity_poly.type
_entity_poly.pdbx_seq_one_letter_code
_entity_poly.pdbx_strand_id
1 'polypeptide(L)'
;MKRLVYLAPVPLNSPSQRPHHFVQWAHERLGCEVWWVEPYPVRLPRIGDLRRLRPQAHRARHGLGPAWRDASWLHVLSARSLPLEPLPCGAQLLGWMQRLLRKQLHALLEQEGTWLAVGRPSGLALALCAARQGQRVLYDVMDDMPQFSRGVSRRWMGHTHEALLAQAQVVWGSSARIVETLAGRTRQPAALVRNGTALAPMPAPGTDPDPDGVGAAAHARAPLVLGYVGTIASWFDWQALRQLALALPQADIQLFGPLECKPPAGLPANVQLQGPVPHAQVFSLMRSWHAGLIPFVHSTLTQSVDPVKYYEYRACGLPVLTTLFGEMPHHAAEDDGVWPLETLLSEALEERLRDWHQQQALLHAQGLPLAPARLNTATWAARFEAGSRVCGWV
;
A
#
# COMPACT_ATOMS: atom_id res chain seq x y z
N MET A 1 8.30 23.42 2.55
CA MET A 1 8.14 22.68 3.84
C MET A 1 9.52 22.38 4.41
N LYS A 2 9.77 22.63 5.73
CA LYS A 2 11.09 22.36 6.36
C LYS A 2 11.05 21.05 7.17
N ARG A 3 9.91 20.72 7.75
CA ARG A 3 9.71 19.58 8.64
C ARG A 3 8.37 18.92 8.39
N LEU A 4 8.34 17.61 8.56
CA LEU A 4 7.13 16.78 8.46
C LEU A 4 6.97 15.95 9.74
N VAL A 5 5.94 16.19 10.50
CA VAL A 5 5.49 15.27 11.56
C VAL A 5 4.48 14.32 10.93
N TYR A 6 4.81 13.04 10.84
CA TYR A 6 3.96 12.05 10.20
C TYR A 6 3.42 11.03 11.20
N LEU A 7 2.12 11.09 11.46
CA LEU A 7 1.41 10.07 12.24
C LEU A 7 1.16 8.85 11.35
N ALA A 8 2.09 7.92 11.40
CA ALA A 8 2.13 6.79 10.48
C ALA A 8 0.99 5.79 10.72
N PRO A 9 0.41 5.20 9.67
CA PRO A 9 -0.62 4.19 9.77
C PRO A 9 -0.05 2.79 10.04
N VAL A 10 1.20 2.57 9.68
CA VAL A 10 1.93 1.30 9.79
C VAL A 10 3.26 1.49 10.52
N PRO A 11 3.83 0.46 11.16
CA PRO A 11 5.16 0.53 11.75
C PRO A 11 6.25 0.80 10.71
N LEU A 12 7.29 1.54 11.08
CA LEU A 12 8.40 1.85 10.18
C LEU A 12 9.13 0.59 9.67
N ASN A 13 9.20 -0.45 10.49
CA ASN A 13 9.81 -1.73 10.12
C ASN A 13 8.88 -2.70 9.38
N SER A 14 7.69 -2.25 8.97
CA SER A 14 6.82 -3.03 8.08
C SER A 14 7.38 -3.03 6.64
N PRO A 15 6.93 -3.95 5.77
CA PRO A 15 7.27 -3.90 4.35
C PRO A 15 6.99 -2.52 3.76
N SER A 16 7.82 -2.08 2.80
CA SER A 16 7.69 -0.76 2.18
C SER A 16 6.31 -0.59 1.56
N GLN A 17 5.65 0.52 1.89
CA GLN A 17 4.30 0.87 1.47
C GLN A 17 4.23 2.38 1.21
N ARG A 18 3.09 2.87 0.72
CA ARG A 18 2.81 4.31 0.49
C ARG A 18 3.39 5.23 1.57
N PRO A 19 3.20 5.01 2.90
CA PRO A 19 3.77 5.86 3.95
C PRO A 19 5.28 6.00 3.88
N HIS A 20 6.00 4.92 3.61
CA HIS A 20 7.45 4.91 3.51
C HIS A 20 7.92 5.73 2.30
N HIS A 21 7.32 5.48 1.14
CA HIS A 21 7.63 6.23 -0.08
C HIS A 21 7.29 7.72 0.04
N PHE A 22 6.20 8.05 0.76
CA PHE A 22 5.83 9.44 1.00
C PHE A 22 6.88 10.20 1.80
N VAL A 23 7.34 9.66 2.93
CA VAL A 23 8.33 10.35 3.76
C VAL A 23 9.71 10.40 3.11
N GLN A 24 10.07 9.37 2.35
CA GLN A 24 11.28 9.36 1.55
C GLN A 24 11.24 10.45 0.46
N TRP A 25 10.16 10.51 -0.31
CA TRP A 25 9.94 11.56 -1.31
C TRP A 25 9.97 12.95 -0.69
N ALA A 26 9.31 13.14 0.47
CA ALA A 26 9.29 14.43 1.15
C ALA A 26 10.68 14.88 1.58
N HIS A 27 11.56 13.95 2.00
CA HIS A 27 12.96 14.28 2.27
C HIS A 27 13.74 14.57 1.00
N GLU A 28 13.71 13.67 0.01
CA GLU A 28 14.52 13.75 -1.21
C GLU A 28 14.14 14.98 -2.07
N ARG A 29 12.84 15.28 -2.17
CA ARG A 29 12.33 16.33 -3.06
C ARG A 29 12.21 17.70 -2.39
N LEU A 30 11.83 17.73 -1.11
CA LEU A 30 11.57 18.97 -0.38
C LEU A 30 12.65 19.31 0.65
N GLY A 31 13.64 18.42 0.83
CA GLY A 31 14.74 18.61 1.80
C GLY A 31 14.28 18.64 3.26
N CYS A 32 13.10 18.09 3.57
CA CYS A 32 12.56 18.20 4.92
C CYS A 32 13.09 17.10 5.85
N GLU A 33 13.19 17.44 7.14
CA GLU A 33 13.36 16.49 8.23
C GLU A 33 12.01 15.85 8.57
N VAL A 34 12.02 14.55 8.89
CA VAL A 34 10.81 13.76 9.14
C VAL A 34 10.79 13.22 10.57
N TRP A 35 9.71 13.46 11.28
CA TRP A 35 9.38 12.82 12.55
C TRP A 35 8.30 11.77 12.31
N TRP A 36 8.73 10.51 12.20
CA TRP A 36 7.83 9.36 12.09
C TRP A 36 7.30 8.98 13.45
N VAL A 37 6.01 9.15 13.67
CA VAL A 37 5.34 8.73 14.91
C VAL A 37 4.76 7.33 14.69
N GLU A 38 5.32 6.36 15.41
CA GLU A 38 4.89 4.96 15.34
C GLU A 38 3.40 4.80 15.68
N PRO A 39 2.66 3.98 14.93
CA PRO A 39 1.26 3.75 15.19
C PRO A 39 1.05 2.97 16.50
N TYR A 40 -0.03 3.26 17.17
CA TYR A 40 -0.53 2.47 18.29
C TYR A 40 -1.92 1.90 17.96
N PRO A 41 -2.32 0.77 18.54
CA PRO A 41 -3.56 0.12 18.15
C PRO A 41 -4.80 0.91 18.61
N VAL A 42 -5.71 1.16 17.66
CA VAL A 42 -7.01 1.78 17.87
C VAL A 42 -8.08 0.70 17.82
N ARG A 43 -8.16 -0.11 18.85
CA ARG A 43 -9.11 -1.22 19.04
C ARG A 43 -9.34 -1.49 20.51
N LEU A 44 -10.25 -2.37 20.84
CA LEU A 44 -10.40 -2.82 22.23
C LEU A 44 -9.12 -3.53 22.72
N PRO A 45 -8.76 -3.35 24.02
CA PRO A 45 -7.56 -3.94 24.60
C PRO A 45 -7.63 -5.47 24.65
N ARG A 46 -6.45 -6.09 24.53
CA ARG A 46 -6.23 -7.53 24.72
C ARG A 46 -5.15 -7.73 25.80
N ILE A 47 -5.19 -8.85 26.50
CA ILE A 47 -4.23 -9.14 27.59
C ILE A 47 -2.77 -8.98 27.15
N GLY A 48 -2.44 -9.36 25.91
CA GLY A 48 -1.10 -9.22 25.36
C GLY A 48 -0.62 -7.78 25.14
N ASP A 49 -1.51 -6.79 25.21
CA ASP A 49 -1.14 -5.38 24.99
C ASP A 49 -0.32 -4.77 26.13
N LEU A 50 -0.33 -5.38 27.32
CA LEU A 50 0.54 -4.96 28.43
C LEU A 50 2.03 -4.99 28.08
N ARG A 51 2.44 -5.85 27.14
CA ARG A 51 3.82 -5.89 26.63
C ARG A 51 4.23 -4.61 25.91
N ARG A 52 3.26 -3.81 25.42
CA ARG A 52 3.48 -2.54 24.69
C ARG A 52 3.91 -1.39 25.60
N LEU A 53 3.76 -1.54 26.91
CA LEU A 53 4.26 -0.57 27.89
C LEU A 53 5.79 -0.61 28.03
N ARG A 54 6.45 -1.64 27.49
CA ARG A 54 7.91 -1.72 27.48
C ARG A 54 8.50 -0.79 26.40
N PRO A 55 9.69 -0.21 26.61
CA PRO A 55 10.34 0.65 25.63
C PRO A 55 10.58 -0.09 24.30
N GLN A 56 10.04 0.43 23.20
CA GLN A 56 10.17 -0.17 21.85
C GLN A 56 11.06 0.64 20.93
N ALA A 57 11.59 1.79 21.35
CA ALA A 57 12.36 2.70 20.50
C ALA A 57 13.55 2.04 19.77
N HIS A 58 14.21 1.07 20.41
CA HIS A 58 15.29 0.30 19.77
C HIS A 58 14.80 -0.73 18.74
N ARG A 59 13.56 -1.21 18.86
CA ARG A 59 13.03 -2.23 17.93
C ARG A 59 12.54 -1.65 16.61
N ALA A 60 12.12 -0.39 16.58
CA ALA A 60 11.61 0.24 15.36
C ALA A 60 12.68 0.31 14.25
N ARG A 61 13.95 0.43 14.60
CA ARG A 61 15.06 0.44 13.63
C ARG A 61 15.68 -0.93 13.34
N HIS A 62 15.41 -1.96 14.15
CA HIS A 62 15.84 -3.33 13.85
C HIS A 62 14.96 -3.92 12.73
N GLY A 63 15.60 -4.39 11.68
CA GLY A 63 14.92 -4.95 10.49
C GLY A 63 14.74 -3.95 9.34
N LEU A 64 15.10 -2.68 9.52
CA LEU A 64 15.17 -1.71 8.42
C LEU A 64 16.36 -2.00 7.51
N GLY A 65 16.18 -1.78 6.22
CA GLY A 65 17.29 -1.76 5.27
C GLY A 65 18.31 -0.66 5.62
N PRO A 66 19.57 -0.75 5.12
CA PRO A 66 20.65 0.20 5.44
C PRO A 66 20.24 1.67 5.23
N ALA A 67 19.54 1.97 4.15
CA ALA A 67 19.10 3.33 3.80
C ALA A 67 18.23 4.01 4.87
N TRP A 68 17.50 3.25 5.68
CA TRP A 68 16.62 3.79 6.74
C TRP A 68 17.27 3.76 8.11
N ARG A 69 18.21 2.83 8.34
CA ARG A 69 18.86 2.63 9.63
C ARG A 69 19.70 3.82 10.04
N ASP A 70 20.43 4.38 9.09
CA ASP A 70 21.41 5.45 9.29
C ASP A 70 20.93 6.81 8.77
N ALA A 71 19.62 6.92 8.44
CA ALA A 71 19.01 8.16 7.95
C ALA A 71 19.00 9.23 9.05
N SER A 72 19.86 10.22 8.95
CA SER A 72 19.97 11.35 9.90
C SER A 72 18.75 12.28 9.85
N TRP A 73 18.06 12.31 8.72
CA TRP A 73 16.86 13.11 8.49
C TRP A 73 15.57 12.51 9.09
N LEU A 74 15.63 11.24 9.54
CA LEU A 74 14.45 10.50 10.03
C LEU A 74 14.53 10.31 11.55
N HIS A 75 13.58 10.90 12.26
CA HIS A 75 13.42 10.79 13.70
C HIS A 75 12.22 9.92 14.04
N VAL A 76 12.42 8.83 14.77
CA VAL A 76 11.35 7.89 15.11
C VAL A 76 10.86 8.15 16.53
N LEU A 77 9.57 8.44 16.68
CA LEU A 77 8.91 8.67 17.95
C LEU A 77 7.91 7.54 18.22
N SER A 78 7.99 6.94 19.39
CA SER A 78 7.08 5.86 19.80
C SER A 78 6.11 6.34 20.86
N ALA A 79 4.83 6.16 20.62
CA ALA A 79 3.79 6.35 21.63
C ALA A 79 3.70 5.10 22.52
N ARG A 80 4.08 5.22 23.80
CA ARG A 80 3.75 4.20 24.81
C ARG A 80 2.27 4.24 25.09
N SER A 81 1.49 3.39 24.44
CA SER A 81 0.04 3.50 24.48
C SER A 81 -0.61 2.13 24.56
N LEU A 82 -1.60 2.01 25.45
CA LEU A 82 -2.56 0.93 25.44
C LEU A 82 -3.70 1.27 24.45
N PRO A 83 -4.37 0.29 23.88
CA PRO A 83 -5.50 0.50 22.98
C PRO A 83 -6.78 0.87 23.75
N LEU A 84 -6.82 2.06 24.31
CA LEU A 84 -7.89 2.51 25.18
C LEU A 84 -8.90 3.44 24.51
N GLU A 85 -8.58 3.99 23.34
CA GLU A 85 -9.39 5.03 22.68
C GLU A 85 -10.87 4.70 22.48
N PRO A 86 -11.26 3.46 22.12
CA PRO A 86 -12.67 3.13 21.96
C PRO A 86 -13.44 2.98 23.28
N LEU A 87 -12.75 3.04 24.45
CA LEU A 87 -13.37 2.91 25.76
C LEU A 87 -13.86 4.25 26.29
N PRO A 88 -14.89 4.29 27.14
CA PRO A 88 -15.26 5.47 27.91
C PRO A 88 -14.04 6.02 28.67
N CYS A 89 -13.84 7.34 28.64
CA CYS A 89 -12.67 8.01 29.22
C CYS A 89 -11.29 7.56 28.67
N GLY A 90 -11.27 6.66 27.67
CA GLY A 90 -10.03 6.13 27.11
C GLY A 90 -9.15 7.21 26.47
N ALA A 91 -9.76 8.21 25.83
CA ALA A 91 -9.05 9.33 25.21
C ALA A 91 -8.32 10.20 26.26
N GLN A 92 -8.94 10.44 27.44
CA GLN A 92 -8.35 11.21 28.54
C GLN A 92 -7.15 10.46 29.14
N LEU A 93 -7.33 9.17 29.46
CA LEU A 93 -6.28 8.33 30.00
C LEU A 93 -5.09 8.21 29.04
N LEU A 94 -5.38 8.03 27.76
CA LEU A 94 -4.35 7.99 26.72
C LEU A 94 -3.64 9.34 26.58
N GLY A 95 -4.37 10.45 26.69
CA GLY A 95 -3.80 11.80 26.71
C GLY A 95 -2.80 12.00 27.84
N TRP A 96 -3.08 11.47 29.02
CA TRP A 96 -2.14 11.48 30.15
C TRP A 96 -0.91 10.60 29.87
N MET A 97 -1.11 9.37 29.37
CA MET A 97 0.01 8.49 29.00
C MET A 97 0.92 9.08 27.93
N GLN A 98 0.37 9.81 26.99
CA GLN A 98 1.08 10.43 25.85
C GLN A 98 1.52 11.88 26.14
N ARG A 99 1.38 12.38 27.35
CA ARG A 99 1.62 13.80 27.65
C ARG A 99 2.99 14.31 27.22
N LEU A 100 4.05 13.52 27.39
CA LEU A 100 5.41 13.90 27.00
C LEU A 100 5.55 13.93 25.48
N LEU A 101 5.04 12.90 24.80
CA LEU A 101 5.01 12.85 23.34
C LEU A 101 4.21 14.03 22.77
N ARG A 102 3.03 14.31 23.31
CA ARG A 102 2.20 15.46 22.88
C ARG A 102 2.94 16.77 23.06
N LYS A 103 3.61 16.98 24.20
CA LYS A 103 4.44 18.20 24.45
C LYS A 103 5.55 18.33 23.40
N GLN A 104 6.26 17.26 23.11
CA GLN A 104 7.30 17.24 22.08
C GLN A 104 6.75 17.54 20.69
N LEU A 105 5.62 16.90 20.32
CA LEU A 105 4.98 17.11 19.01
C LEU A 105 4.43 18.55 18.87
N HIS A 106 3.85 19.12 19.93
CA HIS A 106 3.42 20.54 19.92
C HIS A 106 4.60 21.47 19.67
N ALA A 107 5.71 21.32 20.40
CA ALA A 107 6.90 22.14 20.21
C ALA A 107 7.47 22.03 18.79
N LEU A 108 7.41 20.85 18.16
CA LEU A 108 7.80 20.68 16.74
C LEU A 108 6.83 21.39 15.80
N LEU A 109 5.53 21.26 16.06
CA LEU A 109 4.49 21.81 15.20
C LEU A 109 4.39 23.35 15.29
N GLU A 110 4.84 23.97 16.37
CA GLU A 110 4.94 25.44 16.52
C GLU A 110 6.07 26.04 15.67
N GLN A 111 7.07 25.21 15.28
CA GLN A 111 8.18 25.69 14.46
C GLN A 111 7.71 26.01 13.04
N GLU A 112 8.18 27.14 12.51
CA GLU A 112 7.83 27.60 11.18
C GLU A 112 8.20 26.57 10.08
N GLY A 113 7.32 26.39 9.10
CA GLY A 113 7.53 25.46 7.99
C GLY A 113 7.26 23.99 8.35
N THR A 114 6.69 23.68 9.54
CA THR A 114 6.33 22.33 9.94
C THR A 114 4.90 21.99 9.52
N TRP A 115 4.74 20.82 8.90
CA TRP A 115 3.45 20.21 8.53
C TRP A 115 3.17 18.98 9.39
N LEU A 116 1.88 18.76 9.69
CA LEU A 116 1.36 17.54 10.25
C LEU A 116 0.74 16.71 9.11
N ALA A 117 1.23 15.50 8.91
CA ALA A 117 0.57 14.53 8.05
C ALA A 117 -0.03 13.39 8.89
N VAL A 118 -1.26 13.02 8.58
CA VAL A 118 -2.03 12.00 9.28
C VAL A 118 -2.33 10.87 8.29
N GLY A 119 -1.78 9.68 8.54
CA GLY A 119 -2.04 8.49 7.71
C GLY A 119 -3.16 7.61 8.25
N ARG A 120 -3.62 7.86 9.49
CA ARG A 120 -4.67 7.05 10.13
C ARG A 120 -5.41 7.83 11.22
N PRO A 121 -6.75 7.68 11.32
CA PRO A 121 -7.53 8.27 12.40
C PRO A 121 -7.05 7.79 13.78
N SER A 122 -6.83 8.74 14.70
CA SER A 122 -6.48 8.46 16.08
C SER A 122 -6.79 9.69 16.96
N GLY A 123 -6.96 9.50 18.25
CA GLY A 123 -7.19 10.61 19.18
C GLY A 123 -6.01 11.55 19.27
N LEU A 124 -4.78 11.06 19.08
CA LEU A 124 -3.59 11.90 18.97
C LEU A 124 -3.67 12.79 17.73
N ALA A 125 -4.04 12.22 16.57
CA ALA A 125 -4.19 12.96 15.32
C ALA A 125 -5.22 14.09 15.48
N LEU A 126 -6.40 13.77 16.04
CA LEU A 126 -7.46 14.74 16.25
C LEU A 126 -7.02 15.87 17.20
N ALA A 127 -6.35 15.54 18.31
CA ALA A 127 -5.86 16.53 19.27
C ALA A 127 -4.82 17.49 18.64
N LEU A 128 -3.87 16.96 17.85
CA LEU A 128 -2.87 17.79 17.18
C LEU A 128 -3.47 18.63 16.04
N CYS A 129 -4.43 18.06 15.29
CA CYS A 129 -5.16 18.80 14.26
C CYS A 129 -5.94 19.96 14.86
N ALA A 130 -6.67 19.74 15.96
CA ALA A 130 -7.42 20.77 16.67
C ALA A 130 -6.52 21.88 17.23
N ALA A 131 -5.37 21.53 17.82
CA ALA A 131 -4.41 22.49 18.35
C ALA A 131 -3.83 23.41 17.27
N ARG A 132 -3.78 22.97 16.02
CA ARG A 132 -3.37 23.76 14.86
C ARG A 132 -4.53 24.45 14.15
N GLN A 133 -5.75 24.32 14.63
CA GLN A 133 -6.95 24.79 13.94
C GLN A 133 -7.03 24.25 12.48
N GLY A 134 -6.47 23.07 12.25
CA GLY A 134 -6.38 22.41 10.95
C GLY A 134 -5.37 23.00 9.97
N GLN A 135 -4.65 24.07 10.31
CA GLN A 135 -3.66 24.67 9.42
C GLN A 135 -2.40 23.82 9.28
N ARG A 136 -1.87 23.72 8.06
CA ARG A 136 -0.70 22.89 7.72
C ARG A 136 -0.91 21.43 8.14
N VAL A 137 -2.12 20.93 7.97
CA VAL A 137 -2.51 19.55 8.24
C VAL A 137 -2.92 18.89 6.93
N LEU A 138 -2.22 17.81 6.58
CA LEU A 138 -2.58 16.88 5.53
C LEU A 138 -3.19 15.64 6.17
N TYR A 139 -4.36 15.21 5.69
CA TYR A 139 -4.90 13.90 6.00
C TYR A 139 -4.89 13.03 4.75
N ASP A 140 -4.02 12.01 4.73
CA ASP A 140 -3.88 11.05 3.64
C ASP A 140 -4.79 9.85 3.88
N VAL A 141 -5.94 9.85 3.24
CA VAL A 141 -6.94 8.77 3.32
C VAL A 141 -6.55 7.68 2.33
N MET A 142 -5.69 6.77 2.78
CA MET A 142 -5.14 5.70 1.95
C MET A 142 -6.10 4.53 1.76
N ASP A 143 -7.01 4.34 2.72
CA ASP A 143 -8.00 3.27 2.77
C ASP A 143 -9.23 3.73 3.57
N ASP A 144 -10.35 3.03 3.43
CA ASP A 144 -11.51 3.18 4.30
C ASP A 144 -11.22 2.55 5.67
N MET A 145 -10.38 3.24 6.48
CA MET A 145 -9.88 2.75 7.76
C MET A 145 -10.98 2.25 8.72
N PRO A 146 -12.18 2.84 8.82
CA PRO A 146 -13.28 2.31 9.60
C PRO A 146 -13.68 0.88 9.25
N GLN A 147 -13.56 0.47 7.97
CA GLN A 147 -13.95 -0.88 7.52
C GLN A 147 -13.02 -1.99 8.05
N PHE A 148 -11.77 -1.65 8.40
CA PHE A 148 -10.84 -2.60 9.03
C PHE A 148 -11.16 -2.88 10.50
N SER A 149 -12.15 -2.17 11.08
CA SER A 149 -12.56 -2.30 12.47
C SER A 149 -13.98 -2.85 12.59
N ARG A 150 -14.34 -3.35 13.79
CA ARG A 150 -15.67 -3.89 14.08
C ARG A 150 -16.27 -3.27 15.34
N GLY A 151 -17.59 -3.26 15.45
CA GLY A 151 -18.31 -2.85 16.65
C GLY A 151 -17.96 -1.43 17.13
N VAL A 152 -17.66 -1.28 18.41
CA VAL A 152 -17.34 0.02 19.04
C VAL A 152 -16.11 0.67 18.42
N SER A 153 -15.08 -0.12 18.09
CA SER A 153 -13.86 0.39 17.44
C SER A 153 -14.16 0.98 16.06
N ARG A 154 -15.07 0.38 15.28
CA ARG A 154 -15.49 0.91 13.98
C ARG A 154 -16.22 2.25 14.14
N ARG A 155 -17.15 2.34 15.08
CA ARG A 155 -17.89 3.59 15.36
C ARG A 155 -16.93 4.69 15.79
N TRP A 156 -16.04 4.39 16.73
CA TRP A 156 -15.05 5.34 17.22
C TRP A 156 -14.12 5.83 16.07
N MET A 157 -13.60 4.90 15.29
CA MET A 157 -12.77 5.20 14.12
C MET A 157 -13.52 6.08 13.11
N GLY A 158 -14.80 5.79 12.83
CA GLY A 158 -15.65 6.58 11.96
C GLY A 158 -15.83 8.01 12.46
N HIS A 159 -16.18 8.20 13.74
CA HIS A 159 -16.29 9.55 14.31
C HIS A 159 -14.99 10.34 14.26
N THR A 160 -13.86 9.69 14.55
CA THR A 160 -12.55 10.33 14.48
C THR A 160 -12.17 10.69 13.03
N HIS A 161 -12.49 9.82 12.08
CA HIS A 161 -12.31 10.05 10.66
C HIS A 161 -13.10 11.30 10.19
N GLU A 162 -14.41 11.38 10.51
CA GLU A 162 -15.25 12.55 10.18
C GLU A 162 -14.68 13.85 10.76
N ALA A 163 -14.27 13.81 12.03
CA ALA A 163 -13.73 14.99 12.69
C ALA A 163 -12.40 15.44 12.07
N LEU A 164 -11.56 14.53 11.60
CA LEU A 164 -10.33 14.85 10.87
C LEU A 164 -10.63 15.44 9.48
N LEU A 165 -11.57 14.87 8.74
CA LEU A 165 -12.01 15.39 7.45
C LEU A 165 -12.50 16.84 7.56
N ALA A 166 -13.32 17.11 8.56
CA ALA A 166 -13.85 18.45 8.80
C ALA A 166 -12.79 19.49 9.25
N GLN A 167 -11.64 19.05 9.77
CA GLN A 167 -10.63 19.93 10.32
C GLN A 167 -9.37 20.06 9.45
N ALA A 168 -8.94 19.03 8.74
CA ALA A 168 -7.72 19.05 7.95
C ALA A 168 -7.76 20.12 6.85
N GLN A 169 -6.65 20.82 6.63
CA GLN A 169 -6.55 21.81 5.56
C GLN A 169 -6.58 21.15 4.19
N VAL A 170 -5.85 20.04 4.03
CA VAL A 170 -5.76 19.28 2.78
C VAL A 170 -6.09 17.84 3.08
N VAL A 171 -6.85 17.22 2.19
CA VAL A 171 -7.18 15.78 2.24
C VAL A 171 -6.79 15.15 0.92
N TRP A 172 -6.05 14.06 0.98
CA TRP A 172 -5.77 13.18 -0.15
C TRP A 172 -6.62 11.92 -0.05
N GLY A 173 -7.06 11.40 -1.19
CA GLY A 173 -7.68 10.08 -1.31
C GLY A 173 -6.90 9.22 -2.27
N SER A 174 -6.67 7.95 -1.93
CA SER A 174 -5.88 7.02 -2.75
C SER A 174 -6.64 6.46 -3.95
N SER A 175 -7.97 6.54 -3.95
CA SER A 175 -8.83 6.06 -5.04
C SER A 175 -9.92 7.05 -5.39
N ALA A 176 -10.45 6.97 -6.61
CA ALA A 176 -11.57 7.80 -7.05
C ALA A 176 -12.79 7.60 -6.13
N ARG A 177 -13.04 6.34 -5.73
CA ARG A 177 -14.12 6.00 -4.81
C ARG A 177 -13.98 6.67 -3.44
N ILE A 178 -12.76 6.71 -2.89
CA ILE A 178 -12.52 7.45 -1.64
C ILE A 178 -12.84 8.93 -1.86
N VAL A 179 -12.26 9.58 -2.87
CA VAL A 179 -12.49 11.01 -3.14
C VAL A 179 -13.98 11.31 -3.32
N GLU A 180 -14.73 10.48 -4.04
CA GLU A 180 -16.16 10.60 -4.21
C GLU A 180 -16.91 10.54 -2.86
N THR A 181 -16.55 9.59 -1.98
CA THR A 181 -17.17 9.47 -0.65
C THR A 181 -16.83 10.62 0.28
N LEU A 182 -15.72 11.34 0.04
CA LEU A 182 -15.29 12.50 0.82
C LEU A 182 -15.94 13.82 0.34
N ALA A 183 -16.63 13.82 -0.79
CA ALA A 183 -17.26 15.02 -1.35
C ALA A 183 -18.23 15.67 -0.35
N GLY A 184 -18.09 16.98 -0.14
CA GLY A 184 -18.90 17.74 0.82
C GLY A 184 -18.56 17.53 2.31
N ARG A 185 -17.57 16.67 2.64
CA ARG A 185 -17.15 16.36 4.03
C ARG A 185 -15.84 17.00 4.44
N THR A 186 -15.14 17.62 3.51
CA THR A 186 -13.84 18.26 3.68
C THR A 186 -13.92 19.77 3.48
N ARG A 187 -12.99 20.52 4.07
CA ARG A 187 -12.93 22.01 3.93
C ARG A 187 -12.66 22.44 2.49
N GLN A 188 -11.86 21.67 1.77
CA GLN A 188 -11.54 21.85 0.36
C GLN A 188 -11.77 20.50 -0.35
N PRO A 189 -12.03 20.47 -1.65
CA PRO A 189 -12.16 19.22 -2.37
C PRO A 189 -10.95 18.30 -2.12
N ALA A 190 -11.20 17.03 -1.80
CA ALA A 190 -10.14 16.06 -1.61
C ALA A 190 -9.40 15.82 -2.94
N ALA A 191 -8.07 15.79 -2.89
CA ALA A 191 -7.24 15.52 -4.06
C ALA A 191 -7.09 14.02 -4.27
N LEU A 192 -7.24 13.56 -5.50
CA LEU A 192 -6.96 12.18 -5.89
C LEU A 192 -5.45 11.99 -6.04
N VAL A 193 -4.86 11.24 -5.10
CA VAL A 193 -3.45 10.86 -5.10
C VAL A 193 -3.37 9.34 -5.08
N ARG A 194 -3.50 8.72 -6.26
CA ARG A 194 -3.48 7.26 -6.41
C ARG A 194 -2.18 6.65 -5.89
N ASN A 195 -2.20 5.35 -5.67
CA ASN A 195 -0.99 4.59 -5.40
C ASN A 195 -0.07 4.60 -6.62
N GLY A 196 1.14 4.13 -6.44
CA GLY A 196 2.18 4.09 -7.46
C GLY A 196 3.17 2.95 -7.20
N THR A 197 4.23 2.94 -7.96
CA THR A 197 5.33 1.99 -7.79
C THR A 197 6.66 2.71 -7.56
N ALA A 198 7.56 2.07 -6.80
CA ALA A 198 8.97 2.47 -6.72
C ALA A 198 9.80 1.84 -7.86
N LEU A 199 9.24 0.85 -8.56
CA LEU A 199 9.92 0.18 -9.63
C LEU A 199 10.03 1.14 -10.82
N ALA A 200 11.26 1.37 -11.29
CA ALA A 200 11.46 1.93 -12.61
C ALA A 200 10.92 0.93 -13.64
N PRO A 201 10.31 1.38 -14.76
CA PRO A 201 10.06 0.50 -15.87
C PRO A 201 11.35 -0.24 -16.22
N MET A 202 11.24 -1.52 -16.60
CA MET A 202 12.41 -2.35 -16.90
C MET A 202 13.38 -1.62 -17.84
N PRO A 203 14.67 -1.56 -17.53
CA PRO A 203 15.66 -0.99 -18.43
C PRO A 203 15.74 -1.80 -19.72
N ALA A 204 16.22 -1.13 -20.78
CA ALA A 204 16.52 -1.78 -22.04
C ALA A 204 17.49 -2.97 -21.87
N PRO A 205 17.43 -3.97 -22.76
CA PRO A 205 18.34 -5.13 -22.71
C PRO A 205 19.81 -4.68 -22.72
N GLY A 206 20.64 -5.30 -21.87
CA GLY A 206 22.07 -5.05 -21.82
C GLY A 206 22.64 -4.62 -20.47
N THR A 207 21.80 -4.38 -19.46
CA THR A 207 22.25 -3.96 -18.13
C THR A 207 22.13 -5.04 -17.05
N ASP A 208 21.35 -6.11 -17.32
CA ASP A 208 21.33 -7.31 -16.45
C ASP A 208 21.84 -8.50 -17.27
N PRO A 209 22.90 -9.17 -16.86
CA PRO A 209 23.28 -10.42 -17.49
C PRO A 209 22.15 -11.43 -17.21
N ASP A 210 21.56 -11.99 -18.27
CA ASP A 210 20.80 -13.24 -18.18
C ASP A 210 21.78 -14.30 -17.67
N PRO A 211 21.73 -14.72 -16.40
CA PRO A 211 22.79 -15.57 -15.85
C PRO A 211 22.84 -16.94 -16.49
N ASP A 212 21.80 -17.37 -17.22
CA ASP A 212 21.69 -18.73 -17.70
C ASP A 212 21.51 -18.89 -19.21
N GLY A 213 21.40 -17.81 -20.01
CA GLY A 213 21.33 -17.91 -21.49
C GLY A 213 20.25 -18.86 -22.03
N VAL A 214 19.24 -19.17 -21.24
CA VAL A 214 18.17 -20.09 -21.61
C VAL A 214 17.20 -19.34 -22.53
N GLY A 215 17.45 -19.47 -23.80
CA GLY A 215 16.79 -18.76 -24.86
C GLY A 215 15.26 -18.79 -24.80
N ALA A 216 14.64 -17.73 -25.30
CA ALA A 216 13.19 -17.50 -25.38
C ALA A 216 12.37 -18.71 -25.90
N ALA A 217 12.99 -19.60 -26.66
CA ALA A 217 12.38 -20.85 -27.17
C ALA A 217 12.13 -21.91 -26.09
N ALA A 218 12.92 -21.96 -24.99
CA ALA A 218 12.71 -22.90 -23.89
C ALA A 218 11.57 -22.44 -23.00
N HIS A 219 11.39 -21.13 -22.79
CA HIS A 219 10.28 -20.58 -22.02
C HIS A 219 8.92 -20.75 -22.73
N ALA A 220 8.87 -20.79 -24.05
CA ALA A 220 7.62 -20.98 -24.80
C ALA A 220 6.93 -22.34 -24.53
N ARG A 221 7.66 -23.34 -24.05
CA ARG A 221 7.15 -24.70 -23.73
C ARG A 221 7.08 -25.01 -22.23
N ALA A 222 7.63 -24.14 -21.38
CA ALA A 222 7.57 -24.34 -19.93
C ALA A 222 6.13 -24.18 -19.42
N PRO A 223 5.77 -24.82 -18.28
CA PRO A 223 4.50 -24.55 -17.62
C PRO A 223 4.34 -23.06 -17.33
N LEU A 224 3.12 -22.54 -17.51
CA LEU A 224 2.81 -21.16 -17.14
C LEU A 224 2.94 -21.00 -15.61
N VAL A 225 3.58 -19.94 -15.17
CA VAL A 225 3.69 -19.59 -13.75
C VAL A 225 2.88 -18.32 -13.51
N LEU A 226 1.87 -18.40 -12.64
CA LEU A 226 1.04 -17.27 -12.24
C LEU A 226 1.32 -16.97 -10.78
N GLY A 227 1.53 -15.70 -10.45
CA GLY A 227 1.98 -15.36 -9.11
C GLY A 227 1.14 -14.31 -8.38
N TYR A 228 1.04 -14.48 -7.07
CA TYR A 228 0.54 -13.48 -6.14
C TYR A 228 1.58 -13.23 -5.05
N VAL A 229 1.84 -11.97 -4.73
CA VAL A 229 2.67 -11.60 -3.58
C VAL A 229 1.96 -10.58 -2.69
N GLY A 230 1.76 -10.93 -1.42
CA GLY A 230 1.13 -10.07 -0.42
C GLY A 230 0.36 -10.84 0.63
N THR A 231 -0.19 -10.14 1.60
CA THR A 231 -1.00 -10.76 2.66
C THR A 231 -2.25 -11.40 2.08
N ILE A 232 -2.46 -12.67 2.42
CA ILE A 232 -3.65 -13.45 2.06
C ILE A 232 -4.60 -13.42 3.25
N ALA A 233 -5.68 -12.65 3.14
CA ALA A 233 -6.62 -12.42 4.23
C ALA A 233 -8.07 -12.48 3.74
N SER A 234 -9.01 -11.97 4.52
CA SER A 234 -10.45 -12.05 4.22
C SER A 234 -10.89 -11.38 2.92
N TRP A 235 -10.06 -10.58 2.32
CA TRP A 235 -10.30 -9.95 1.00
C TRP A 235 -9.89 -10.82 -0.18
N PHE A 236 -9.17 -11.93 0.03
CA PHE A 236 -8.70 -12.80 -1.04
C PHE A 236 -9.83 -13.71 -1.55
N ASP A 237 -10.09 -13.70 -2.85
CA ASP A 237 -11.13 -14.49 -3.50
C ASP A 237 -10.62 -15.90 -3.88
N TRP A 238 -10.78 -16.81 -2.96
CA TRP A 238 -10.43 -18.22 -3.17
C TRP A 238 -11.25 -18.92 -4.24
N GLN A 239 -12.49 -18.45 -4.48
CA GLN A 239 -13.36 -19.03 -5.51
C GLN A 239 -12.86 -18.65 -6.91
N ALA A 240 -12.57 -17.36 -7.14
CA ALA A 240 -11.99 -16.89 -8.39
C ALA A 240 -10.64 -17.58 -8.68
N LEU A 241 -9.77 -17.70 -7.64
CA LEU A 241 -8.52 -18.42 -7.76
C LEU A 241 -8.73 -19.89 -8.14
N ARG A 242 -9.69 -20.58 -7.49
CA ARG A 242 -10.00 -21.98 -7.79
C ARG A 242 -10.48 -22.16 -9.23
N GLN A 243 -11.34 -21.27 -9.71
CA GLN A 243 -11.83 -21.30 -11.10
C GLN A 243 -10.68 -21.13 -12.09
N LEU A 244 -9.78 -20.17 -11.84
CA LEU A 244 -8.58 -19.97 -12.65
C LEU A 244 -7.68 -21.23 -12.65
N ALA A 245 -7.44 -21.82 -11.49
CA ALA A 245 -6.61 -23.02 -11.37
C ALA A 245 -7.18 -24.24 -12.11
N LEU A 246 -8.50 -24.38 -12.12
CA LEU A 246 -9.19 -25.45 -12.87
C LEU A 246 -9.20 -25.19 -14.38
N ALA A 247 -9.23 -23.91 -14.80
CA ALA A 247 -9.15 -23.52 -16.21
C ALA A 247 -7.74 -23.71 -16.79
N LEU A 248 -6.71 -23.64 -15.96
CA LEU A 248 -5.31 -23.79 -16.33
C LEU A 248 -4.63 -24.92 -15.53
N PRO A 249 -5.01 -26.19 -15.71
CA PRO A 249 -4.55 -27.29 -14.86
C PRO A 249 -3.05 -27.58 -14.97
N GLN A 250 -2.40 -27.13 -16.06
CA GLN A 250 -0.96 -27.30 -16.28
C GLN A 250 -0.13 -26.08 -15.81
N ALA A 251 -0.79 -24.99 -15.39
CA ALA A 251 -0.10 -23.81 -14.86
C ALA A 251 0.30 -24.02 -13.39
N ASP A 252 1.43 -23.46 -12.97
CA ASP A 252 1.86 -23.38 -11.59
C ASP A 252 1.38 -22.04 -10.99
N ILE A 253 0.54 -22.09 -9.96
CA ILE A 253 -0.01 -20.91 -9.30
C ILE A 253 0.63 -20.76 -7.93
N GLN A 254 1.45 -19.74 -7.78
CA GLN A 254 2.29 -19.49 -6.62
C GLN A 254 1.76 -18.32 -5.78
N LEU A 255 1.46 -18.57 -4.51
CA LEU A 255 0.95 -17.56 -3.58
C LEU A 255 1.98 -17.28 -2.48
N PHE A 256 2.58 -16.10 -2.51
CA PHE A 256 3.57 -15.65 -1.54
C PHE A 256 2.99 -14.63 -0.56
N GLY A 257 3.21 -14.86 0.72
CA GLY A 257 2.88 -13.88 1.75
C GLY A 257 2.33 -14.46 3.05
N PRO A 258 2.11 -13.60 4.05
CA PRO A 258 1.50 -14.02 5.30
C PRO A 258 0.06 -14.48 5.08
N LEU A 259 -0.32 -15.59 5.72
CA LEU A 259 -1.66 -16.15 5.68
C LEU A 259 -2.42 -15.73 6.95
N GLU A 260 -3.36 -14.80 6.81
CA GLU A 260 -4.19 -14.29 7.91
C GLU A 260 -5.59 -14.91 7.96
N CYS A 261 -5.94 -15.74 6.98
CA CYS A 261 -7.16 -16.52 6.94
C CYS A 261 -6.85 -17.97 6.60
N LYS A 262 -7.69 -18.91 7.07
CA LYS A 262 -7.54 -20.31 6.73
C LYS A 262 -7.90 -20.52 5.25
N PRO A 263 -7.03 -21.14 4.45
CA PRO A 263 -7.36 -21.48 3.07
C PRO A 263 -8.49 -22.52 3.04
N PRO A 264 -9.32 -22.55 1.99
CA PRO A 264 -10.35 -23.57 1.84
C PRO A 264 -9.73 -24.96 1.69
N ALA A 265 -10.46 -25.98 2.12
CA ALA A 265 -10.08 -27.35 1.83
C ALA A 265 -10.21 -27.68 0.33
N GLY A 266 -9.36 -28.57 -0.17
CA GLY A 266 -9.44 -29.04 -1.55
C GLY A 266 -9.08 -27.99 -2.59
N LEU A 267 -8.05 -27.18 -2.33
CA LEU A 267 -7.43 -26.37 -3.38
C LEU A 267 -6.90 -27.29 -4.49
N PRO A 268 -6.98 -26.86 -5.77
CA PRO A 268 -6.37 -27.59 -6.88
C PRO A 268 -4.88 -27.84 -6.66
N ALA A 269 -4.36 -28.97 -7.14
CA ALA A 269 -2.99 -29.42 -6.88
C ALA A 269 -1.92 -28.46 -7.46
N ASN A 270 -2.30 -27.65 -8.45
CA ASN A 270 -1.44 -26.66 -9.08
C ASN A 270 -1.42 -25.29 -8.35
N VAL A 271 -2.04 -25.18 -7.16
CA VAL A 271 -1.99 -24.00 -6.30
C VAL A 271 -1.05 -24.25 -5.13
N GLN A 272 0.00 -23.43 -5.01
CA GLN A 272 1.06 -23.58 -4.02
C GLN A 272 1.10 -22.36 -3.07
N LEU A 273 1.05 -22.62 -1.76
CA LEU A 273 1.23 -21.61 -0.71
C LEU A 273 2.71 -21.59 -0.30
N GLN A 274 3.45 -20.55 -0.68
CA GLN A 274 4.91 -20.46 -0.52
C GLN A 274 5.34 -19.71 0.76
N GLY A 275 4.38 -19.07 1.46
CA GLY A 275 4.71 -18.25 2.63
C GLY A 275 5.36 -16.89 2.29
N PRO A 276 5.81 -16.13 3.32
CA PRO A 276 6.40 -14.81 3.11
C PRO A 276 7.76 -14.88 2.41
N VAL A 277 8.02 -13.92 1.52
CA VAL A 277 9.30 -13.72 0.83
C VAL A 277 9.90 -12.36 1.24
N PRO A 278 11.24 -12.24 1.39
CA PRO A 278 11.89 -10.96 1.64
C PRO A 278 11.59 -9.95 0.54
N HIS A 279 11.31 -8.69 0.92
CA HIS A 279 10.94 -7.63 -0.05
C HIS A 279 11.97 -7.44 -1.17
N ALA A 280 13.27 -7.60 -0.87
CA ALA A 280 14.34 -7.50 -1.86
C ALA A 280 14.26 -8.57 -2.97
N GLN A 281 13.58 -9.68 -2.73
CA GLN A 281 13.42 -10.78 -3.69
C GLN A 281 12.11 -10.69 -4.49
N VAL A 282 11.17 -9.80 -4.08
CA VAL A 282 9.85 -9.71 -4.70
C VAL A 282 9.94 -9.38 -6.18
N PHE A 283 10.83 -8.46 -6.54
CA PHE A 283 11.00 -8.04 -7.94
C PHE A 283 11.53 -9.17 -8.82
N SER A 284 12.59 -9.85 -8.41
CA SER A 284 13.13 -10.99 -9.17
C SER A 284 12.13 -12.13 -9.27
N LEU A 285 11.35 -12.35 -8.21
CA LEU A 285 10.26 -13.32 -8.20
C LEU A 285 9.18 -12.97 -9.24
N MET A 286 8.70 -11.74 -9.26
CA MET A 286 7.70 -11.28 -10.24
C MET A 286 8.20 -11.44 -11.69
N ARG A 287 9.48 -11.24 -11.96
CA ARG A 287 10.07 -11.43 -13.29
C ARG A 287 10.03 -12.88 -13.79
N SER A 288 9.90 -13.86 -12.89
CA SER A 288 9.77 -15.27 -13.27
C SER A 288 8.33 -15.69 -13.61
N TRP A 289 7.35 -14.80 -13.45
CA TRP A 289 5.95 -15.10 -13.71
C TRP A 289 5.50 -14.74 -15.12
N HIS A 290 4.43 -15.41 -15.58
CA HIS A 290 3.76 -15.09 -16.83
C HIS A 290 2.58 -14.12 -16.63
N ALA A 291 2.02 -14.07 -15.38
CA ALA A 291 1.00 -13.10 -14.99
C ALA A 291 1.02 -12.85 -13.48
N GLY A 292 0.64 -11.63 -13.08
CA GLY A 292 0.36 -11.29 -11.68
C GLY A 292 -1.11 -11.45 -11.35
N LEU A 293 -1.42 -11.94 -10.14
CA LEU A 293 -2.78 -12.20 -9.68
C LEU A 293 -3.25 -11.15 -8.67
N ILE A 294 -4.47 -10.62 -8.82
CA ILE A 294 -5.14 -9.79 -7.81
C ILE A 294 -6.60 -10.26 -7.64
N PRO A 295 -6.81 -11.49 -7.13
CA PRO A 295 -8.14 -12.05 -6.95
C PRO A 295 -8.73 -11.59 -5.61
N PHE A 296 -9.37 -10.42 -5.57
CA PHE A 296 -9.98 -9.92 -4.34
C PHE A 296 -11.51 -9.96 -4.44
N VAL A 297 -12.16 -10.28 -3.31
CA VAL A 297 -13.62 -10.29 -3.23
C VAL A 297 -14.20 -8.89 -3.40
N HIS A 298 -15.38 -8.79 -4.00
CA HIS A 298 -16.17 -7.57 -3.99
C HIS A 298 -16.77 -7.36 -2.60
N SER A 299 -16.34 -6.33 -1.89
CA SER A 299 -16.82 -6.01 -0.55
C SER A 299 -16.72 -4.52 -0.26
N THR A 300 -17.34 -4.07 0.81
CA THR A 300 -17.22 -2.67 1.28
C THR A 300 -15.77 -2.28 1.58
N LEU A 301 -14.91 -3.24 1.94
CA LEU A 301 -13.48 -3.00 2.18
C LEU A 301 -12.73 -2.80 0.86
N THR A 302 -12.95 -3.68 -0.12
CA THR A 302 -12.17 -3.70 -1.37
C THR A 302 -12.65 -2.68 -2.40
N GLN A 303 -13.91 -2.19 -2.32
CA GLN A 303 -14.45 -1.21 -3.25
C GLN A 303 -13.71 0.15 -3.27
N SER A 304 -12.93 0.44 -2.23
CA SER A 304 -12.15 1.69 -2.12
C SER A 304 -10.65 1.49 -2.35
N VAL A 305 -10.23 0.28 -2.71
CA VAL A 305 -8.81 -0.07 -2.85
C VAL A 305 -8.30 0.25 -4.25
N ASP A 306 -7.15 0.95 -4.29
CA ASP A 306 -6.28 1.05 -5.46
C ASP A 306 -5.04 0.15 -5.21
N PRO A 307 -4.97 -1.06 -5.81
CA PRO A 307 -3.96 -2.03 -5.41
C PRO A 307 -2.57 -1.69 -5.94
N VAL A 308 -1.59 -1.51 -5.05
CA VAL A 308 -0.19 -1.28 -5.40
C VAL A 308 0.37 -2.38 -6.32
N LYS A 309 -0.10 -3.62 -6.14
CA LYS A 309 0.30 -4.78 -6.95
C LYS A 309 0.05 -4.57 -8.46
N TYR A 310 -1.02 -3.87 -8.83
CA TYR A 310 -1.28 -3.53 -10.22
C TYR A 310 -0.07 -2.78 -10.81
N TYR A 311 0.40 -1.74 -10.12
CA TYR A 311 1.52 -0.93 -10.60
C TYR A 311 2.84 -1.72 -10.63
N GLU A 312 3.08 -2.57 -9.64
CA GLU A 312 4.27 -3.40 -9.54
C GLU A 312 4.31 -4.46 -10.66
N TYR A 313 3.22 -5.20 -10.86
CA TYR A 313 3.14 -6.22 -11.92
C TYR A 313 3.28 -5.59 -13.30
N ARG A 314 2.57 -4.49 -13.54
CA ARG A 314 2.66 -3.79 -14.83
C ARG A 314 4.03 -3.17 -15.09
N ALA A 315 4.73 -2.70 -14.06
CA ALA A 315 6.11 -2.25 -14.18
C ALA A 315 7.08 -3.37 -14.59
N CYS A 316 6.76 -4.63 -14.22
CA CYS A 316 7.48 -5.82 -14.68
C CYS A 316 7.06 -6.30 -16.09
N GLY A 317 6.12 -5.63 -16.77
CA GLY A 317 5.57 -6.08 -18.05
C GLY A 317 4.52 -7.18 -17.95
N LEU A 318 4.17 -7.63 -16.74
CA LEU A 318 3.22 -8.72 -16.53
C LEU A 318 1.78 -8.29 -16.83
N PRO A 319 0.97 -9.12 -17.48
CA PRO A 319 -0.46 -8.94 -17.46
C PRO A 319 -1.01 -9.23 -16.06
N VAL A 320 -2.12 -8.59 -15.70
CA VAL A 320 -2.74 -8.69 -14.39
C VAL A 320 -4.08 -9.41 -14.49
N LEU A 321 -4.19 -10.59 -13.93
CA LEU A 321 -5.44 -11.33 -13.82
C LEU A 321 -6.13 -10.94 -12.52
N THR A 322 -7.31 -10.34 -12.60
CA THR A 322 -7.96 -9.70 -11.45
C THR A 322 -9.47 -9.85 -11.49
N THR A 323 -10.10 -9.80 -10.32
CA THR A 323 -11.53 -9.49 -10.20
C THR A 323 -11.73 -7.98 -10.31
N LEU A 324 -12.91 -7.53 -10.75
CA LEU A 324 -13.20 -6.10 -10.99
C LEU A 324 -13.65 -5.38 -9.70
N PHE A 325 -12.79 -5.28 -8.70
CA PHE A 325 -13.02 -4.55 -7.44
C PHE A 325 -12.29 -3.19 -7.44
N GLY A 326 -12.72 -2.25 -6.60
CA GLY A 326 -12.02 -0.97 -6.35
C GLY A 326 -11.70 -0.19 -7.63
N GLU A 327 -10.44 0.19 -7.83
CA GLU A 327 -9.96 0.88 -9.04
C GLU A 327 -9.70 -0.07 -10.22
N MET A 328 -9.83 -1.40 -10.07
CA MET A 328 -9.54 -2.35 -11.15
C MET A 328 -10.42 -2.18 -12.40
N PRO A 329 -11.72 -1.81 -12.31
CA PRO A 329 -12.50 -1.48 -13.51
C PRO A 329 -11.91 -0.31 -14.32
N HIS A 330 -11.42 0.73 -13.63
CA HIS A 330 -10.74 1.85 -14.28
C HIS A 330 -9.43 1.42 -14.94
N HIS A 331 -8.63 0.62 -14.24
CA HIS A 331 -7.39 0.08 -14.80
C HIS A 331 -7.65 -0.82 -16.01
N ALA A 332 -8.67 -1.67 -15.97
CA ALA A 332 -9.04 -2.54 -17.08
C ALA A 332 -9.53 -1.77 -18.32
N ALA A 333 -10.18 -0.62 -18.11
CA ALA A 333 -10.63 0.23 -19.21
C ALA A 333 -9.48 0.99 -19.91
N GLU A 334 -8.38 1.21 -19.21
CA GLU A 334 -7.25 2.00 -19.70
C GLU A 334 -5.98 1.19 -20.00
N ASP A 335 -5.95 -0.09 -19.66
CA ASP A 335 -4.76 -0.95 -19.77
C ASP A 335 -5.11 -2.33 -20.31
N ASP A 336 -4.71 -2.59 -21.55
CA ASP A 336 -4.91 -3.87 -22.25
C ASP A 336 -4.24 -5.06 -21.53
N GLY A 337 -3.30 -4.79 -20.62
CA GLY A 337 -2.66 -5.80 -19.77
C GLY A 337 -3.42 -6.09 -18.48
N VAL A 338 -4.62 -5.56 -18.27
CA VAL A 338 -5.48 -5.90 -17.14
C VAL A 338 -6.64 -6.75 -17.63
N TRP A 339 -6.71 -7.96 -17.15
CA TRP A 339 -7.65 -8.96 -17.63
C TRP A 339 -8.60 -9.41 -16.51
N PRO A 340 -9.91 -9.09 -16.63
CA PRO A 340 -10.90 -9.51 -15.64
C PRO A 340 -11.10 -11.03 -15.64
N LEU A 341 -10.98 -11.66 -14.48
CA LEU A 341 -11.17 -13.11 -14.30
C LEU A 341 -12.58 -13.56 -14.69
N GLU A 342 -13.57 -12.68 -14.52
CA GLU A 342 -14.97 -12.95 -14.85
C GLU A 342 -15.19 -13.24 -16.35
N THR A 343 -14.32 -12.72 -17.20
CA THR A 343 -14.42 -12.86 -18.67
C THR A 343 -13.40 -13.79 -19.28
N LEU A 344 -12.41 -14.26 -18.50
CA LEU A 344 -11.21 -14.94 -19.01
C LEU A 344 -11.25 -16.47 -18.99
N LEU A 345 -12.25 -17.09 -18.34
CA LEU A 345 -12.31 -18.53 -18.19
C LEU A 345 -12.68 -19.23 -19.50
N SER A 346 -11.88 -18.99 -20.55
CA SER A 346 -12.01 -19.60 -21.88
C SER A 346 -10.79 -20.44 -22.22
N GLU A 347 -10.95 -21.38 -23.16
CA GLU A 347 -9.86 -22.23 -23.69
C GLU A 347 -8.69 -21.43 -24.28
N ALA A 348 -8.92 -20.16 -24.65
CA ALA A 348 -7.91 -19.29 -25.23
C ALA A 348 -7.00 -18.58 -24.18
N LEU A 349 -7.24 -18.74 -22.87
CA LEU A 349 -6.45 -18.00 -21.85
C LEU A 349 -4.97 -18.38 -21.86
N GLU A 350 -4.66 -19.67 -22.00
CA GLU A 350 -3.28 -20.15 -22.07
C GLU A 350 -2.54 -19.56 -23.28
N GLU A 351 -3.16 -19.61 -24.46
CA GLU A 351 -2.62 -19.05 -25.70
C GLU A 351 -2.37 -17.55 -25.55
N ARG A 352 -3.36 -16.81 -25.03
CA ARG A 352 -3.24 -15.38 -24.80
C ARG A 352 -2.11 -15.00 -23.83
N LEU A 353 -1.87 -15.80 -22.78
CA LEU A 353 -0.74 -15.60 -21.86
C LEU A 353 0.60 -15.82 -22.56
N ARG A 354 0.70 -16.86 -23.39
CA ARG A 354 1.91 -17.18 -24.16
C ARG A 354 2.21 -16.10 -25.21
N ASP A 355 1.19 -15.65 -25.91
CA ASP A 355 1.31 -14.57 -26.91
C ASP A 355 1.76 -13.26 -26.24
N TRP A 356 1.16 -12.92 -25.08
CA TRP A 356 1.58 -11.75 -24.32
C TRP A 356 3.06 -11.84 -23.94
N HIS A 357 3.47 -12.96 -23.39
CA HIS A 357 4.85 -13.17 -22.98
C HIS A 357 5.82 -13.08 -24.16
N GLN A 358 5.47 -13.66 -25.29
CA GLN A 358 6.25 -13.56 -26.52
C GLN A 358 6.37 -12.11 -27.03
N GLN A 359 5.30 -11.35 -27.01
CA GLN A 359 5.32 -9.93 -27.36
C GLN A 359 6.21 -9.12 -26.41
N GLN A 360 6.13 -9.38 -25.10
CA GLN A 360 7.00 -8.73 -24.12
C GLN A 360 8.48 -9.07 -24.38
N ALA A 361 8.80 -10.30 -24.70
CA ALA A 361 10.16 -10.71 -25.04
C ALA A 361 10.68 -9.99 -26.30
N LEU A 362 9.84 -9.80 -27.31
CA LEU A 362 10.18 -9.03 -28.52
C LEU A 362 10.42 -7.55 -28.21
N LEU A 363 9.56 -6.92 -27.41
CA LEU A 363 9.75 -5.53 -26.98
C LEU A 363 11.06 -5.38 -26.20
N HIS A 364 11.34 -6.31 -25.29
CA HIS A 364 12.58 -6.34 -24.54
C HIS A 364 13.81 -6.47 -25.44
N ALA A 365 13.77 -7.39 -26.40
CA ALA A 365 14.87 -7.56 -27.37
C ALA A 365 15.12 -6.31 -28.24
N GLN A 366 14.09 -5.50 -28.47
CA GLN A 366 14.17 -4.23 -29.22
C GLN A 366 14.55 -3.03 -28.34
N GLY A 367 14.78 -3.22 -27.05
CA GLY A 367 15.06 -2.13 -26.11
C GLY A 367 13.85 -1.23 -25.80
N LEU A 368 12.65 -1.71 -26.10
CA LEU A 368 11.42 -0.97 -25.87
C LEU A 368 10.88 -1.23 -24.45
N PRO A 369 10.22 -0.25 -23.81
CA PRO A 369 9.68 -0.41 -22.47
C PRO A 369 8.56 -1.46 -22.44
N LEU A 370 8.63 -2.37 -21.47
CA LEU A 370 7.61 -3.42 -21.25
C LEU A 370 6.35 -2.87 -20.60
N ALA A 371 6.49 -1.81 -19.80
CA ALA A 371 5.38 -1.15 -19.14
C ALA A 371 4.69 -0.14 -20.06
N PRO A 372 3.37 0.00 -20.02
CA PRO A 372 2.67 1.03 -20.78
C PRO A 372 3.13 2.44 -20.36
N ALA A 373 3.23 3.36 -21.32
CA ALA A 373 3.77 4.71 -21.14
C ALA A 373 3.12 5.48 -19.96
N ARG A 374 1.86 5.24 -19.67
CA ARG A 374 1.14 5.84 -18.54
C ARG A 374 1.73 5.47 -17.17
N LEU A 375 2.42 4.34 -17.04
CA LEU A 375 3.09 3.96 -15.79
C LEU A 375 4.37 4.75 -15.54
N ASN A 376 4.92 5.43 -16.53
CA ASN A 376 6.03 6.37 -16.32
C ASN A 376 5.64 7.52 -15.39
N THR A 377 4.34 7.87 -15.33
CA THR A 377 3.78 8.88 -14.42
C THR A 377 3.15 8.27 -13.18
N ALA A 378 3.11 6.95 -13.06
CA ALA A 378 2.54 6.23 -11.92
C ALA A 378 3.58 5.84 -10.87
N THR A 379 4.71 6.54 -10.81
CA THR A 379 5.68 6.38 -9.74
C THR A 379 5.20 7.09 -8.47
N TRP A 380 5.63 6.62 -7.30
CA TRP A 380 5.34 7.29 -6.04
C TRP A 380 5.74 8.77 -6.05
N ALA A 381 6.91 9.08 -6.62
CA ALA A 381 7.38 10.45 -6.74
C ALA A 381 6.42 11.35 -7.55
N ALA A 382 5.97 10.89 -8.72
CA ALA A 382 5.03 11.65 -9.54
C ALA A 382 3.66 11.83 -8.86
N ARG A 383 3.18 10.80 -8.14
CA ARG A 383 1.92 10.85 -7.38
C ARG A 383 1.98 11.88 -6.25
N PHE A 384 3.05 11.84 -5.45
CA PHE A 384 3.21 12.81 -4.35
C PHE A 384 3.51 14.22 -4.85
N GLU A 385 4.22 14.38 -5.96
CA GLU A 385 4.42 15.68 -6.59
C GLU A 385 3.09 16.31 -7.02
N ALA A 386 2.22 15.54 -7.68
CA ALA A 386 0.89 16.01 -8.05
C ALA A 386 0.05 16.40 -6.82
N GLY A 387 0.07 15.56 -5.76
CA GLY A 387 -0.63 15.85 -4.50
C GLY A 387 -0.05 17.07 -3.75
N SER A 388 1.27 17.27 -3.80
CA SER A 388 1.95 18.36 -3.10
C SER A 388 1.59 19.75 -3.63
N ARG A 389 1.20 19.87 -4.90
CA ARG A 389 0.72 21.13 -5.48
C ARG A 389 -0.51 21.66 -4.76
N VAL A 390 -1.42 20.76 -4.35
CA VAL A 390 -2.62 21.14 -3.56
C VAL A 390 -2.22 21.63 -2.15
N CYS A 391 -1.09 21.15 -1.62
CA CYS A 391 -0.54 21.59 -0.34
C CYS A 391 0.26 22.91 -0.45
N GLY A 392 0.57 23.36 -1.66
CA GLY A 392 1.48 24.51 -1.87
C GLY A 392 2.93 24.21 -1.46
N TRP A 393 3.39 22.95 -1.62
CA TRP A 393 4.77 22.54 -1.28
C TRP A 393 5.73 22.70 -2.45
N VAL A 394 5.22 22.54 -3.67
CA VAL A 394 5.92 22.66 -4.97
C VAL A 394 5.09 23.55 -5.89
#